data_80c50d10fea513d80719216d03d7e5b3
#
_entry.id   80c50d10fea513d80719216d03d7e5b3
#
_cell.length_a   1.000
_cell.length_b   1.000
_cell.length_c   1.000
_cell.angle_alpha   90.00
_cell.angle_beta   90.00
_cell.angle_gamma   90.00
#
_symmetry.space_group_name_H-M   'P 1'
#
loop_
_entity.id
_entity.type
_entity.pdbx_description
1 polymer ?
#
loop_
_entity_poly.entity_id
_entity_poly.type
_entity_poly.pdbx_seq_one_letter_code
_entity_poly.pdbx_strand_id
1 'polypeptide(L)'
;TNIQIWTAEMWAQLWNMMYFNIGPKVHEELDFCFATDPIEKVKEVKILHNAGVTTNDEDLFFKGRYVTSTPFDEDLSFVNKKKCSYAYVKAIKAVVR
;
A
#
# COMPACT_ATOMS: atom_id res chain seq x y z
N THR A 1 -26.35 -4.00 -0.19
CA THR A 1 -25.30 -2.99 -0.31
C THR A 1 -24.09 -3.42 0.49
N ASN A 2 -23.02 -3.69 -0.22
CA ASN A 2 -21.77 -4.11 0.41
C ASN A 2 -20.94 -2.87 0.77
N ILE A 3 -21.18 -2.34 1.96
CA ILE A 3 -20.32 -1.30 2.50
C ILE A 3 -19.00 -1.97 2.92
N GLN A 4 -17.90 -1.43 2.44
CA GLN A 4 -16.58 -1.89 2.86
C GLN A 4 -16.29 -1.41 4.28
N ILE A 5 -16.63 -2.23 5.25
CA ILE A 5 -16.55 -1.88 6.69
C ILE A 5 -15.12 -1.49 7.10
N TRP A 6 -14.11 -2.08 6.46
CA TRP A 6 -12.71 -1.77 6.74
C TRP A 6 -12.29 -0.34 6.38
N THR A 7 -13.13 0.39 5.63
CA THR A 7 -12.89 1.82 5.32
C THR A 7 -13.75 2.76 6.16
N ALA A 8 -14.50 2.23 7.14
CA ALA A 8 -15.47 3.00 7.91
C ALA A 8 -14.83 4.19 8.66
N GLU A 9 -13.62 4.03 9.20
CA GLU A 9 -12.91 5.09 9.90
C GLU A 9 -12.56 6.27 8.97
N MET A 10 -12.24 6.00 7.73
CA MET A 10 -11.93 7.07 6.75
C MET A 10 -13.19 7.86 6.39
N TRP A 11 -14.30 7.18 6.19
CA TRP A 11 -15.59 7.83 5.95
C TRP A 11 -16.05 8.63 7.17
N ALA A 12 -15.91 8.08 8.37
CA ALA A 12 -16.26 8.77 9.61
C ALA A 12 -15.42 10.04 9.79
N GLN A 13 -14.13 9.98 9.50
CA GLN A 13 -13.26 11.14 9.54
C GLN A 13 -13.73 12.24 8.58
N LEU A 14 -14.03 11.90 7.35
CA LEU A 14 -14.52 12.87 6.35
C LEU A 14 -15.84 13.50 6.80
N TRP A 15 -16.79 12.70 7.28
CA TRP A 15 -18.09 13.20 7.74
C TRP A 15 -17.95 14.10 8.96
N ASN A 16 -17.06 13.79 9.89
CA ASN A 16 -16.78 14.66 11.04
C ASN A 16 -16.16 15.98 10.59
N MET A 17 -15.24 15.96 9.62
CA MET A 17 -14.69 17.19 9.06
C MET A 17 -15.80 18.06 8.46
N MET A 18 -16.70 17.47 7.70
CA MET A 18 -17.85 18.18 7.13
C MET A 18 -18.76 18.75 8.23
N TYR A 19 -19.06 17.95 9.25
CA TYR A 19 -19.92 18.37 10.38
C TYR A 19 -19.30 19.55 11.13
N PHE A 20 -18.01 19.54 11.36
CA PHE A 20 -17.29 20.62 12.04
C PHE A 20 -16.83 21.75 11.11
N ASN A 21 -17.28 21.72 9.86
CA ASN A 21 -16.94 22.73 8.85
C ASN A 21 -15.43 22.87 8.61
N ILE A 22 -14.71 21.75 8.67
CA ILE A 22 -13.29 21.66 8.33
C ILE A 22 -13.14 21.24 6.87
N GLY A 23 -12.62 22.14 6.04
CA GLY A 23 -12.41 21.85 4.60
C GLY A 23 -11.22 20.91 4.38
N PRO A 24 -11.41 19.71 3.78
CA PRO A 24 -10.29 18.87 3.38
C PRO A 24 -9.57 19.49 2.19
N LYS A 25 -8.26 19.27 2.13
CA LYS A 25 -7.42 19.64 1.00
C LYS A 25 -6.79 18.40 0.40
N VAL A 26 -6.92 18.25 -0.92
CA VAL A 26 -6.17 17.24 -1.67
C VAL A 26 -4.90 17.90 -2.20
N HIS A 27 -3.75 17.31 -1.93
CA HIS A 27 -2.46 17.84 -2.36
C HIS A 27 -1.78 16.83 -3.27
N GLU A 28 -1.23 17.30 -4.40
CA GLU A 28 -0.59 16.44 -5.41
C GLU A 28 0.58 15.63 -4.85
N GLU A 29 1.33 16.18 -3.89
CA GLU A 29 2.44 15.45 -3.24
C GLU A 29 1.99 14.27 -2.38
N LEU A 30 0.69 14.16 -2.09
CA LEU A 30 0.10 13.03 -1.39
C LEU A 30 -0.42 11.95 -2.35
N ASP A 31 -0.20 12.13 -3.65
CA ASP A 31 -0.48 11.08 -4.61
C ASP A 31 0.37 9.83 -4.33
N PHE A 32 -0.14 8.68 -4.73
CA PHE A 32 0.47 7.41 -4.37
C PHE A 32 0.35 6.39 -5.50
N CYS A 33 1.18 5.35 -5.42
CA CYS A 33 1.03 4.19 -6.29
C CYS A 33 0.56 2.98 -5.49
N PHE A 34 -0.18 2.10 -6.16
CA PHE A 34 -0.55 0.79 -5.63
C PHE A 34 0.52 -0.25 -5.92
N ALA A 35 0.49 -1.35 -5.18
CA ALA A 35 1.38 -2.49 -5.39
C ALA A 35 1.30 -3.05 -6.83
N THR A 36 0.12 -2.96 -7.45
CA THR A 36 -0.16 -3.45 -8.81
C THR A 36 0.26 -2.51 -9.93
N ASP A 37 0.56 -1.25 -9.62
CA ASP A 37 0.97 -0.26 -10.63
C ASP A 37 2.34 -0.59 -11.24
N PRO A 38 2.63 -0.10 -12.46
CA PRO A 38 3.96 -0.24 -13.06
C PRO A 38 5.05 0.38 -12.18
N ILE A 39 6.21 -0.26 -12.11
CA ILE A 39 7.32 0.15 -11.22
C ILE A 39 7.79 1.59 -11.48
N GLU A 40 7.63 2.09 -12.69
CA GLU A 40 8.02 3.45 -13.07
C GLU A 40 7.29 4.50 -12.24
N LYS A 41 6.07 4.21 -11.81
CA LYS A 41 5.24 5.13 -11.02
C LYS A 41 5.86 5.45 -9.66
N VAL A 42 6.69 4.58 -9.12
CA VAL A 42 7.43 4.83 -7.86
C VAL A 42 8.29 6.09 -7.94
N LYS A 43 8.78 6.45 -9.14
CA LYS A 43 9.60 7.65 -9.33
C LYS A 43 8.79 8.94 -9.39
N GLU A 44 7.49 8.82 -9.64
CA GLU A 44 6.59 9.95 -9.83
C GLU A 44 5.90 10.36 -8.52
N VAL A 45 5.79 9.43 -7.57
CA VAL A 45 5.05 9.66 -6.32
C VAL A 45 5.94 9.38 -5.11
N LYS A 46 5.56 9.95 -3.96
CA LYS A 46 6.30 9.83 -2.70
C LYS A 46 5.76 8.73 -1.78
N ILE A 47 4.59 8.19 -2.09
CA ILE A 47 3.89 7.23 -1.23
C ILE A 47 3.63 5.95 -2.02
N LEU A 48 4.05 4.81 -1.48
CA LEU A 48 3.65 3.50 -1.96
C LEU A 48 2.60 2.92 -1.02
N HIS A 49 1.39 2.75 -1.53
CA HIS A 49 0.31 2.09 -0.81
C HIS A 49 0.34 0.59 -1.08
N ASN A 50 1.06 -0.14 -0.24
CA ASN A 50 1.10 -1.60 -0.33
C ASN A 50 -0.15 -2.19 0.34
N ALA A 51 -1.30 -2.01 -0.31
CA ALA A 51 -2.58 -2.54 0.15
C ALA A 51 -2.55 -4.07 0.21
N GLY A 52 -3.52 -4.63 0.92
CA GLY A 52 -3.74 -6.08 0.91
C GLY A 52 -3.98 -6.55 -0.53
N VAL A 53 -3.32 -7.63 -0.90
CA VAL A 53 -3.50 -8.26 -2.22
C VAL A 53 -4.48 -9.43 -2.09
N THR A 54 -5.14 -9.74 -3.20
CA THR A 54 -6.04 -10.88 -3.28
C THR A 54 -5.28 -12.15 -3.64
N THR A 55 -5.96 -13.28 -3.59
CA THR A 55 -5.38 -14.57 -3.99
C THR A 55 -4.97 -14.63 -5.45
N ASN A 56 -5.44 -13.69 -6.28
CA ASN A 56 -5.08 -13.62 -7.70
C ASN A 56 -3.78 -12.84 -7.96
N ASP A 57 -3.21 -12.21 -6.94
CA ASP A 57 -1.99 -11.39 -7.05
C ASP A 57 -0.79 -12.16 -6.48
N GLU A 58 -0.53 -13.35 -7.00
CA GLU A 58 0.53 -14.24 -6.49
C GLU A 58 1.93 -13.69 -6.71
N ASP A 59 2.10 -12.76 -7.64
CA ASP A 59 3.39 -12.13 -7.95
C ASP A 59 3.64 -10.83 -7.18
N LEU A 60 2.85 -10.55 -6.15
CA LEU A 60 2.99 -9.37 -5.31
C LEU A 60 3.42 -9.72 -3.88
N PHE A 61 4.06 -8.77 -3.22
CA PHE A 61 4.34 -8.91 -1.79
C PHE A 61 3.05 -8.74 -0.99
N PHE A 62 2.68 -9.76 -0.23
CA PHE A 62 1.49 -9.75 0.62
C PHE A 62 1.89 -9.72 2.10
N LYS A 63 1.75 -8.55 2.71
CA LYS A 63 2.10 -8.34 4.13
C LYS A 63 1.31 -9.22 5.09
N GLY A 64 0.11 -9.66 4.71
CA GLY A 64 -0.73 -10.52 5.54
C GLY A 64 -0.15 -11.90 5.82
N ARG A 65 0.85 -12.34 5.06
CA ARG A 65 1.57 -13.60 5.32
C ARG A 65 2.50 -13.51 6.54
N TYR A 66 2.80 -12.29 7.00
CA TYR A 66 3.83 -12.04 8.02
C TYR A 66 3.24 -11.52 9.33
N VAL A 67 2.02 -11.95 9.67
CA VAL A 67 1.36 -11.54 10.93
C VAL A 67 2.12 -12.09 12.15
N THR A 68 2.67 -13.31 12.02
CA THR A 68 3.38 -14.00 13.12
C THR A 68 4.85 -14.25 12.81
N SER A 69 5.36 -13.75 11.69
CA SER A 69 6.75 -13.93 11.25
C SER A 69 7.27 -12.63 10.63
N THR A 70 8.50 -12.64 10.16
CA THR A 70 9.11 -11.47 9.51
C THR A 70 9.52 -11.82 8.07
N PRO A 71 9.38 -10.89 7.11
CA PRO A 71 9.80 -11.13 5.73
C PRO A 71 11.30 -10.93 5.48
N PHE A 72 12.08 -10.51 6.47
CA PHE A 72 13.47 -10.10 6.26
C PHE A 72 14.36 -11.23 5.76
N ASP A 73 14.12 -12.44 6.24
CA ASP A 73 14.92 -13.62 5.91
C ASP A 73 14.24 -14.51 4.85
N GLU A 74 13.12 -14.09 4.32
CA GLU A 74 12.36 -14.84 3.32
C GLU A 74 12.89 -14.63 1.90
N ASP A 75 12.67 -15.65 1.06
CA ASP A 75 12.88 -15.51 -0.38
C ASP A 75 11.71 -14.76 -0.99
N LEU A 76 11.96 -13.53 -1.43
CA LEU A 76 10.98 -12.66 -2.07
C LEU A 76 11.20 -12.53 -3.58
N SER A 77 11.94 -13.47 -4.16
CA SER A 77 12.27 -13.46 -5.61
C SER A 77 11.06 -13.63 -6.51
N PHE A 78 9.96 -14.18 -6.00
CA PHE A 78 8.70 -14.33 -6.73
C PHE A 78 8.01 -13.01 -7.06
N VAL A 79 8.36 -11.92 -6.36
CA VAL A 79 7.69 -10.63 -6.56
C VAL A 79 8.09 -10.01 -7.89
N ASN A 80 7.08 -9.61 -8.66
CA ASN A 80 7.26 -9.09 -10.00
C ASN A 80 8.03 -7.76 -9.99
N LYS A 81 9.21 -7.76 -10.60
CA LYS A 81 10.10 -6.59 -10.65
C LYS A 81 9.55 -5.41 -11.45
N LYS A 82 8.51 -5.64 -12.25
CA LYS A 82 7.87 -4.61 -13.09
C LYS A 82 6.71 -3.90 -12.36
N LYS A 83 6.39 -4.31 -11.15
CA LYS A 83 5.31 -3.73 -10.36
C LYS A 83 5.84 -2.96 -9.14
N CYS A 84 5.07 -1.96 -8.68
CA CYS A 84 5.45 -1.14 -7.53
C CYS A 84 5.67 -1.94 -6.25
N SER A 85 5.01 -3.10 -6.11
CA SER A 85 5.23 -4.01 -4.98
C SER A 85 6.71 -4.38 -4.80
N TYR A 86 7.47 -4.45 -5.89
CA TYR A 86 8.91 -4.74 -5.85
C TYR A 86 9.72 -3.65 -5.13
N ALA A 87 9.27 -2.40 -5.19
CA ALA A 87 9.93 -1.32 -4.45
C ALA A 87 9.86 -1.56 -2.93
N TYR A 88 8.76 -2.13 -2.45
CA TYR A 88 8.62 -2.53 -1.06
C TYR A 88 9.61 -3.65 -0.68
N VAL A 89 9.75 -4.64 -1.55
CA VAL A 89 10.74 -5.73 -1.38
C VAL A 89 12.17 -5.17 -1.32
N LYS A 90 12.50 -4.22 -2.20
CA LYS A 90 13.81 -3.56 -2.19
C LYS A 90 14.07 -2.88 -0.84
N ALA A 91 13.08 -2.20 -0.28
CA ALA A 91 13.19 -1.55 1.01
C ALA A 91 13.42 -2.56 2.13
N ILE A 92 12.70 -3.70 2.13
CA ILE A 92 12.89 -4.79 3.10
C ILE A 92 14.32 -5.32 3.03
N LYS A 93 14.80 -5.62 1.83
CA LYS A 93 16.14 -6.19 1.63
C LYS A 93 17.28 -5.20 1.92
N ALA A 94 17.00 -3.90 1.93
CA ALA A 94 17.97 -2.87 2.28
C ALA A 94 18.16 -2.70 3.79
N VAL A 95 17.31 -3.29 4.61
CA VAL A 95 17.43 -3.20 6.08
C VAL A 95 18.65 -3.99 6.53
N VAL A 96 19.54 -3.31 7.25
CA VAL A 96 20.72 -3.94 7.90
C VAL A 96 20.27 -4.49 9.25
N ARG A 97 20.58 -5.76 9.48
CA ARG A 97 20.18 -6.48 10.69
C ARG A 97 21.40 -6.98 11.46
#